data_5a2daf8b3bd291edc8622c1f2350b40a
#
_entry.id   5a2daf8b3bd291edc8622c1f2350b40a
#
_cell.length_a   1.000
_cell.length_b   1.000
_cell.length_c   1.000
_cell.angle_alpha   90.00
_cell.angle_beta   90.00
_cell.angle_gamma   90.00
#
_symmetry.space_group_name_H-M   'P 1'
#
loop_
_entity.id
_entity.type
_entity.pdbx_description
1 polymer ?
#
loop_
_entity_poly.entity_id
_entity_poly.type
_entity_poly.pdbx_seq_one_letter_code
_entity_poly.pdbx_strand_id
1 'polypeptide(L)'
;MNKCYSCGGEIKVIKDKPYHYNECGLDVVLCGITQYDCPSCGEKYASIPNMQKLHRLIGVYICQKRKALLKPEEIKFLRKDLHLKAKELAAMLGVTVSTVSRWENGKKEIGEAYDRLLRSVYMMYASEQANHMICGGVLNMFKELPAKRKKIEHSKELVLNPQEWLNCLPECCPV
;
A
#
# COMPACT_ATOMS: atom_id res chain seq x y z
N MET A 1 -23.39 -7.74 17.70
CA MET A 1 -22.70 -7.97 18.98
C MET A 1 -22.01 -6.68 19.39
N ASN A 2 -22.47 -6.06 20.48
CA ASN A 2 -21.96 -4.75 20.91
C ASN A 2 -21.06 -4.87 22.16
N LYS A 3 -20.31 -5.99 22.27
CA LYS A 3 -19.43 -6.24 23.42
C LYS A 3 -17.98 -6.23 23.00
N CYS A 4 -17.15 -5.61 23.81
CA CYS A 4 -15.70 -5.56 23.63
C CYS A 4 -15.10 -6.96 23.76
N TYR A 5 -14.24 -7.35 22.83
CA TYR A 5 -13.59 -8.67 22.86
C TYR A 5 -12.54 -8.78 23.98
N SER A 6 -11.99 -7.64 24.46
CA SER A 6 -11.00 -7.61 25.53
C SER A 6 -11.62 -7.68 26.94
N CYS A 7 -12.68 -6.90 27.21
CA CYS A 7 -13.21 -6.77 28.56
C CYS A 7 -14.70 -7.14 28.71
N GLY A 8 -15.39 -7.45 27.59
CA GLY A 8 -16.82 -7.75 27.59
C GLY A 8 -17.75 -6.54 27.81
N GLY A 9 -17.20 -5.34 28.03
CA GLY A 9 -17.98 -4.11 28.19
C GLY A 9 -18.68 -3.67 26.89
N GLU A 10 -19.63 -2.75 27.00
CA GLU A 10 -20.33 -2.21 25.85
C GLU A 10 -19.40 -1.36 24.99
N ILE A 11 -19.50 -1.51 23.65
CA ILE A 11 -18.72 -0.74 22.69
C ILE A 11 -19.56 0.31 22.00
N LYS A 12 -18.96 1.47 21.75
CA LYS A 12 -19.51 2.50 20.87
C LYS A 12 -19.10 2.22 19.44
N VAL A 13 -20.08 2.22 18.53
CA VAL A 13 -19.86 2.08 17.09
C VAL A 13 -19.78 3.47 16.48
N ILE A 14 -18.67 3.76 15.80
CA ILE A 14 -18.42 5.03 15.14
C ILE A 14 -18.35 4.74 13.64
N LYS A 15 -19.21 5.40 12.86
CA LYS A 15 -19.19 5.40 11.40
C LYS A 15 -18.73 6.77 10.96
N ASP A 16 -18.44 6.98 9.74
CA ASP A 16 -18.17 8.30 9.12
C ASP A 16 -16.98 9.11 9.69
N LYS A 17 -16.15 8.49 10.55
CA LYS A 17 -14.92 9.10 11.02
C LYS A 17 -13.73 8.56 10.21
N PRO A 18 -12.84 9.42 9.67
CA PRO A 18 -11.60 8.97 9.05
C PRO A 18 -10.76 8.11 10.02
N TYR A 19 -10.20 7.02 9.51
CA TYR A 19 -9.32 6.12 10.25
C TYR A 19 -7.92 6.18 9.67
N HIS A 20 -6.95 6.60 10.47
CA HIS A 20 -5.54 6.60 10.07
C HIS A 20 -4.99 5.19 10.16
N TYR A 21 -4.81 4.56 9.00
CA TYR A 21 -4.33 3.20 8.86
C TYR A 21 -2.81 3.18 8.73
N ASN A 22 -2.12 3.12 9.87
CA ASN A 22 -0.65 3.16 9.94
C ASN A 22 -0.01 1.77 10.07
N GLU A 23 -0.82 0.72 10.25
CA GLU A 23 -0.36 -0.66 10.49
C GLU A 23 0.41 -1.23 9.28
N CYS A 24 0.12 -0.75 8.08
CA CYS A 24 0.88 -1.09 6.88
C CYS A 24 2.25 -0.39 6.79
N GLY A 25 2.54 0.56 7.69
CA GLY A 25 3.76 1.37 7.71
C GLY A 25 3.75 2.53 6.71
N LEU A 26 2.57 2.86 6.18
CA LEU A 26 2.31 4.00 5.30
C LEU A 26 1.27 4.90 5.93
N ASP A 27 1.25 6.16 5.51
CA ASP A 27 0.25 7.14 5.93
C ASP A 27 -0.96 7.05 4.98
N VAL A 28 -1.97 6.29 5.41
CA VAL A 28 -3.19 6.03 4.65
C VAL A 28 -4.39 6.38 5.51
N VAL A 29 -5.37 7.08 4.94
CA VAL A 29 -6.63 7.38 5.59
C VAL A 29 -7.75 6.58 4.94
N LEU A 30 -8.46 5.81 5.75
CA LEU A 30 -9.64 5.06 5.31
C LEU A 30 -10.90 5.81 5.76
N CYS A 31 -11.74 6.14 4.80
CA CYS A 31 -13.06 6.74 5.04
C CYS A 31 -14.15 5.68 4.89
N GLY A 32 -15.25 5.83 5.62
CA GLY A 32 -16.43 4.96 5.47
C GLY A 32 -16.26 3.55 6.06
N ILE A 33 -15.28 3.32 6.92
CA ILE A 33 -15.14 2.07 7.69
C ILE A 33 -15.77 2.20 9.08
N THR A 34 -16.21 1.06 9.63
CA THR A 34 -16.77 1.02 10.99
C THR A 34 -15.65 0.92 12.02
N GLN A 35 -15.65 1.85 12.98
CA GLN A 35 -14.72 1.88 14.10
C GLN A 35 -15.45 1.56 15.39
N TYR A 36 -14.74 1.02 16.36
CA TYR A 36 -15.25 0.59 17.64
C TYR A 36 -14.38 1.15 18.76
N ASP A 37 -15.02 1.73 19.77
CA ASP A 37 -14.38 2.30 20.94
C ASP A 37 -15.02 1.71 22.20
N CYS A 38 -14.21 1.12 23.07
CA CYS A 38 -14.66 0.60 24.35
C CYS A 38 -14.38 1.61 25.45
N PRO A 39 -15.40 2.28 26.02
CA PRO A 39 -15.18 3.24 27.10
C PRO A 39 -14.73 2.58 28.42
N SER A 40 -14.94 1.27 28.57
CA SER A 40 -14.59 0.54 29.80
C SER A 40 -13.10 0.21 29.93
N CYS A 41 -12.43 -0.16 28.82
CA CYS A 41 -11.00 -0.51 28.82
C CYS A 41 -10.15 0.36 27.89
N GLY A 42 -10.75 1.29 27.14
CA GLY A 42 -10.05 2.17 26.20
C GLY A 42 -9.63 1.50 24.89
N GLU A 43 -9.98 0.23 24.66
CA GLU A 43 -9.64 -0.49 23.42
C GLU A 43 -10.34 0.12 22.22
N LYS A 44 -9.57 0.31 21.12
CA LYS A 44 -10.06 0.85 19.87
C LYS A 44 -9.65 -0.05 18.71
N TYR A 45 -10.58 -0.35 17.84
CA TYR A 45 -10.31 -1.15 16.64
C TYR A 45 -11.23 -0.74 15.49
N ALA A 46 -10.85 -1.11 14.29
CA ALA A 46 -11.61 -0.83 13.08
C ALA A 46 -11.93 -2.14 12.34
N SER A 47 -13.09 -2.18 11.72
CA SER A 47 -13.45 -3.29 10.82
C SER A 47 -13.05 -2.91 9.39
N ILE A 48 -11.94 -3.44 8.94
CA ILE A 48 -11.44 -3.22 7.58
C ILE A 48 -11.77 -4.46 6.75
N PRO A 49 -12.72 -4.37 5.82
CA PRO A 49 -13.11 -5.51 4.99
C PRO A 49 -12.01 -5.79 3.97
N ASN A 50 -11.72 -7.09 3.75
CA ASN A 50 -10.80 -7.58 2.73
C ASN A 50 -9.45 -6.86 2.68
N MET A 51 -8.69 -6.97 3.76
CA MET A 51 -7.36 -6.34 3.94
C MET A 51 -6.40 -6.62 2.78
N GLN A 52 -6.45 -7.82 2.20
CA GLN A 52 -5.59 -8.18 1.06
C GLN A 52 -5.88 -7.33 -0.18
N LYS A 53 -7.16 -7.09 -0.48
CA LYS A 53 -7.54 -6.20 -1.59
C LYS A 53 -7.14 -4.76 -1.30
N LEU A 54 -7.32 -4.30 -0.06
CA LEU A 54 -6.87 -2.97 0.35
C LEU A 54 -5.37 -2.79 0.15
N HIS A 55 -4.55 -3.72 0.64
CA HIS A 55 -3.08 -3.64 0.46
C HIS A 55 -2.70 -3.62 -1.02
N ARG A 56 -3.35 -4.45 -1.83
CA ARG A 56 -3.12 -4.46 -3.28
C ARG A 56 -3.46 -3.15 -3.95
N LEU A 57 -4.61 -2.54 -3.59
CA LEU A 57 -4.98 -1.22 -4.10
C LEU A 57 -3.93 -0.16 -3.73
N ILE A 58 -3.48 -0.15 -2.47
CA ILE A 58 -2.42 0.75 -2.00
C ILE A 58 -1.14 0.56 -2.84
N GLY A 59 -0.70 -0.68 -3.05
CA GLY A 59 0.51 -0.97 -3.81
C GLY A 59 0.39 -0.57 -5.29
N VAL A 60 -0.75 -0.82 -5.92
CA VAL A 60 -1.03 -0.37 -7.30
C VAL A 60 -1.00 1.17 -7.37
N TYR A 61 -1.62 1.85 -6.40
CA TYR A 61 -1.59 3.31 -6.32
C TYR A 61 -0.16 3.85 -6.20
N ILE A 62 0.66 3.27 -5.32
CA ILE A 62 2.08 3.63 -5.19
C ILE A 62 2.82 3.45 -6.53
N CYS A 63 2.59 2.36 -7.22
CA CYS A 63 3.26 2.08 -8.49
C CYS A 63 2.84 3.03 -9.60
N GLN A 64 1.56 3.36 -9.72
CA GLN A 64 1.01 4.14 -10.84
C GLN A 64 1.00 5.65 -10.59
N LYS A 65 0.59 6.09 -9.41
CA LYS A 65 0.34 7.52 -9.15
C LYS A 65 1.53 8.27 -8.57
N ARG A 66 2.45 7.57 -7.91
CA ARG A 66 3.66 8.18 -7.36
C ARG A 66 4.68 8.47 -8.46
N LYS A 67 4.91 9.75 -8.75
CA LYS A 67 5.91 10.20 -9.75
C LYS A 67 7.33 10.33 -9.18
N ALA A 68 7.49 10.38 -7.86
CA ALA A 68 8.79 10.38 -7.18
C ALA A 68 9.36 8.95 -7.07
N LEU A 69 10.64 8.83 -6.73
CA LEU A 69 11.24 7.56 -6.32
C LEU A 69 10.50 6.97 -5.12
N LEU A 70 10.44 5.64 -5.06
CA LEU A 70 9.85 4.94 -3.92
C LEU A 70 10.58 5.31 -2.63
N LYS A 71 9.79 5.62 -1.62
CA LYS A 71 10.27 5.86 -0.27
C LYS A 71 10.66 4.55 0.43
N PRO A 72 11.50 4.59 1.48
CA PRO A 72 11.89 3.40 2.24
C PRO A 72 10.71 2.56 2.72
N GLU A 73 9.70 3.21 3.27
CA GLU A 73 8.47 2.57 3.74
C GLU A 73 7.64 1.96 2.60
N GLU A 74 7.62 2.59 1.42
CA GLU A 74 6.93 2.07 0.24
C GLU A 74 7.62 0.83 -0.33
N ILE A 75 8.96 0.83 -0.38
CA ILE A 75 9.75 -0.35 -0.79
C ILE A 75 9.47 -1.53 0.13
N LYS A 76 9.48 -1.27 1.44
CA LYS A 76 9.20 -2.29 2.46
C LYS A 76 7.78 -2.81 2.39
N PHE A 77 6.81 -1.92 2.13
CA PHE A 77 5.41 -2.28 1.93
C PHE A 77 5.23 -3.18 0.71
N LEU A 78 5.70 -2.76 -0.47
CA LEU A 78 5.60 -3.54 -1.70
C LEU A 78 6.22 -4.93 -1.55
N ARG A 79 7.42 -5.03 -0.94
CA ARG A 79 8.05 -6.33 -0.69
C ARG A 79 7.21 -7.22 0.22
N LYS A 80 6.64 -6.67 1.29
CA LYS A 80 5.80 -7.44 2.21
C LYS A 80 4.51 -7.93 1.56
N ASP A 81 3.87 -7.10 0.74
CA ASP A 81 2.65 -7.47 0.03
C ASP A 81 2.91 -8.48 -1.10
N LEU A 82 4.12 -8.47 -1.69
CA LEU A 82 4.63 -9.54 -2.55
C LEU A 82 4.94 -10.85 -1.77
N HIS A 83 4.79 -10.87 -0.45
CA HIS A 83 5.16 -11.98 0.45
C HIS A 83 6.65 -12.40 0.37
N LEU A 84 7.53 -11.49 -0.04
CA LEU A 84 8.96 -11.76 -0.20
C LEU A 84 9.77 -11.41 1.05
N LYS A 85 10.74 -12.27 1.39
CA LYS A 85 11.83 -11.92 2.30
C LYS A 85 12.80 -10.97 1.60
N ALA A 86 13.55 -10.17 2.35
CA ALA A 86 14.57 -9.26 1.78
C ALA A 86 15.59 -9.98 0.88
N LYS A 87 15.94 -11.23 1.22
CA LYS A 87 16.83 -12.10 0.41
C LYS A 87 16.22 -12.43 -0.95
N GLU A 88 14.92 -12.72 -0.98
CA GLU A 88 14.21 -13.10 -2.21
C GLU A 88 14.05 -11.90 -3.13
N LEU A 89 13.68 -10.74 -2.58
CA LEU A 89 13.64 -9.49 -3.35
C LEU A 89 15.04 -9.13 -3.89
N ALA A 90 16.08 -9.28 -3.09
CA ALA A 90 17.45 -8.99 -3.52
C ALA A 90 17.87 -9.88 -4.70
N ALA A 91 17.59 -11.19 -4.62
CA ALA A 91 17.85 -12.13 -5.72
C ALA A 91 17.06 -11.76 -6.99
N MET A 92 15.78 -11.42 -6.85
CA MET A 92 14.91 -11.04 -7.96
C MET A 92 15.39 -9.76 -8.68
N LEU A 93 15.89 -8.79 -7.93
CA LEU A 93 16.39 -7.53 -8.48
C LEU A 93 17.87 -7.56 -8.87
N GLY A 94 18.59 -8.68 -8.66
CA GLY A 94 20.02 -8.80 -8.96
C GLY A 94 20.92 -7.92 -8.06
N VAL A 95 20.53 -7.71 -6.80
CA VAL A 95 21.28 -6.91 -5.83
C VAL A 95 21.60 -7.71 -4.55
N THR A 96 22.40 -7.13 -3.65
CA THR A 96 22.69 -7.76 -2.36
C THR A 96 21.58 -7.50 -1.35
N VAL A 97 21.43 -8.40 -0.36
CA VAL A 97 20.48 -8.23 0.76
C VAL A 97 20.75 -6.92 1.51
N SER A 98 22.03 -6.57 1.69
CA SER A 98 22.41 -5.30 2.34
C SER A 98 21.95 -4.08 1.54
N THR A 99 21.89 -4.16 0.22
CA THR A 99 21.35 -3.09 -0.63
C THR A 99 19.85 -2.89 -0.38
N VAL A 100 19.06 -3.96 -0.39
CA VAL A 100 17.62 -3.89 -0.06
C VAL A 100 17.41 -3.34 1.34
N SER A 101 18.16 -3.84 2.33
CA SER A 101 18.08 -3.33 3.71
C SER A 101 18.41 -1.84 3.82
N ARG A 102 19.39 -1.34 3.07
CA ARG A 102 19.72 0.10 3.06
C ARG A 102 18.59 0.94 2.44
N TRP A 103 17.94 0.45 1.39
CA TRP A 103 16.78 1.12 0.80
C TRP A 103 15.62 1.20 1.80
N GLU A 104 15.25 0.08 2.42
CA GLU A 104 14.13 -0.01 3.36
C GLU A 104 14.34 0.76 4.68
N ASN A 105 15.59 1.05 5.04
CA ASN A 105 15.94 1.83 6.23
C ASN A 105 16.36 3.28 5.90
N GLY A 106 16.19 3.73 4.67
CA GLY A 106 16.51 5.09 4.26
C GLY A 106 18.00 5.45 4.25
N LYS A 107 18.89 4.44 4.41
CA LYS A 107 20.35 4.64 4.38
C LYS A 107 20.92 4.86 2.98
N LYS A 108 20.15 4.53 1.96
CA LYS A 108 20.47 4.72 0.55
C LYS A 108 19.15 4.86 -0.23
N GLU A 109 19.09 5.83 -1.12
CA GLU A 109 17.95 5.94 -2.07
C GLU A 109 18.01 4.80 -3.10
N ILE A 110 16.84 4.32 -3.51
CA ILE A 110 16.73 3.38 -4.62
C ILE A 110 17.07 4.09 -5.93
N GLY A 111 17.87 3.45 -6.78
CA GLY A 111 18.16 4.00 -8.11
C GLY A 111 16.95 3.87 -9.04
N GLU A 112 16.84 4.78 -10.02
CA GLU A 112 15.69 4.85 -10.94
C GLU A 112 15.41 3.52 -11.67
N ALA A 113 16.44 2.80 -12.06
CA ALA A 113 16.28 1.50 -12.73
C ALA A 113 15.63 0.45 -11.81
N TYR A 114 16.09 0.38 -10.55
CA TYR A 114 15.53 -0.56 -9.56
C TYR A 114 14.15 -0.14 -9.07
N ASP A 115 13.88 1.15 -8.96
CA ASP A 115 12.54 1.67 -8.67
C ASP A 115 11.54 1.24 -9.76
N ARG A 116 11.91 1.42 -11.04
CA ARG A 116 11.07 0.99 -12.17
C ARG A 116 10.88 -0.52 -12.18
N LEU A 117 11.96 -1.28 -11.93
CA LEU A 117 11.91 -2.75 -11.90
C LEU A 117 11.01 -3.25 -10.78
N LEU A 118 11.13 -2.71 -9.55
CA LEU A 118 10.29 -3.11 -8.43
C LEU A 118 8.81 -2.80 -8.69
N ARG A 119 8.50 -1.64 -9.25
CA ARG A 119 7.12 -1.31 -9.65
C ARG A 119 6.58 -2.26 -10.69
N SER A 120 7.39 -2.63 -11.69
CA SER A 120 6.98 -3.58 -12.74
C SER A 120 6.68 -4.95 -12.16
N VAL A 121 7.57 -5.47 -11.31
CA VAL A 121 7.37 -6.74 -10.62
C VAL A 121 6.08 -6.72 -9.80
N TYR A 122 5.86 -5.64 -9.04
CA TYR A 122 4.63 -5.52 -8.25
C TYR A 122 3.38 -5.47 -9.13
N MET A 123 3.39 -4.70 -10.21
CA MET A 123 2.24 -4.61 -11.12
C MET A 123 1.93 -5.93 -11.81
N MET A 124 2.95 -6.72 -12.19
CA MET A 124 2.77 -8.08 -12.72
C MET A 124 2.11 -8.98 -11.69
N TYR A 125 2.62 -9.01 -10.46
CA TYR A 125 2.01 -9.77 -9.36
C TYR A 125 0.56 -9.35 -9.09
N ALA A 126 0.27 -8.05 -9.02
CA ALA A 126 -1.08 -7.56 -8.82
C ALA A 126 -2.04 -7.99 -9.94
N SER A 127 -1.54 -8.04 -11.18
CA SER A 127 -2.29 -8.53 -12.35
C SER A 127 -2.64 -10.02 -12.26
N GLU A 128 -1.67 -10.86 -11.87
CA GLU A 128 -1.88 -12.30 -11.70
C GLU A 128 -2.94 -12.59 -10.66
N GLN A 129 -2.90 -11.88 -9.53
CA GLN A 129 -3.88 -12.06 -8.46
C GLN A 129 -5.29 -11.57 -8.81
N ALA A 130 -5.39 -10.70 -9.80
CA ALA A 130 -6.66 -10.14 -10.25
C ALA A 130 -7.35 -10.99 -11.34
N ASN A 131 -6.69 -12.03 -11.86
CA ASN A 131 -7.10 -12.76 -13.06
C ASN A 131 -7.36 -11.87 -14.30
N HIS A 132 -6.80 -10.66 -14.31
CA HIS A 132 -6.91 -9.70 -15.40
C HIS A 132 -5.55 -9.13 -15.75
N MET A 133 -5.24 -9.07 -17.04
CA MET A 133 -4.00 -8.45 -17.50
C MET A 133 -4.07 -6.92 -17.33
N ILE A 134 -3.39 -6.40 -16.30
CA ILE A 134 -3.15 -4.95 -16.12
C ILE A 134 -2.02 -4.47 -17.06
N CYS A 135 -1.85 -5.11 -18.22
CA CYS A 135 -0.73 -4.83 -19.13
C CYS A 135 -0.68 -3.38 -19.63
N GLY A 136 -1.83 -2.75 -19.84
CA GLY A 136 -1.89 -1.34 -20.21
C GLY A 136 -1.35 -0.40 -19.14
N GLY A 137 -1.54 -0.76 -17.88
CA GLY A 137 -1.09 0.05 -16.73
C GLY A 137 0.44 0.14 -16.59
N VAL A 138 1.18 -0.94 -16.89
CA VAL A 138 2.66 -0.96 -16.80
C VAL A 138 3.29 -0.05 -17.86
N LEU A 139 2.85 -0.13 -19.10
CA LEU A 139 3.36 0.73 -20.17
C LEU A 139 3.04 2.21 -19.93
N ASN A 140 1.83 2.52 -19.48
CA ASN A 140 1.45 3.89 -19.17
C ASN A 140 2.23 4.42 -17.95
N MET A 141 2.42 3.60 -16.93
CA MET A 141 3.28 3.93 -15.79
C MET A 141 4.68 4.37 -16.26
N PHE A 142 5.32 3.63 -17.19
CA PHE A 142 6.64 4.00 -17.69
C PHE A 142 6.65 5.30 -18.49
N LYS A 143 5.60 5.58 -19.27
CA LYS A 143 5.47 6.84 -20.03
C LYS A 143 5.30 8.04 -19.11
N GLU A 144 4.58 7.89 -18.00
CA GLU A 144 4.29 8.96 -17.05
C GLU A 144 5.43 9.22 -16.05
N LEU A 145 6.32 8.24 -15.85
CA LEU A 145 7.45 8.38 -14.95
C LEU A 145 8.54 9.27 -15.60
N PRO A 146 8.87 10.44 -15.03
CA PRO A 146 9.88 11.32 -15.60
C PRO A 146 11.25 10.63 -15.67
N ALA A 147 12.05 10.98 -16.67
CA ALA A 147 13.40 10.43 -16.86
C ALA A 147 14.34 10.74 -15.68
N LYS A 148 14.22 11.94 -15.11
CA LYS A 148 14.90 12.32 -13.86
C LYS A 148 13.85 12.77 -12.86
N ARG A 149 13.76 12.10 -11.72
CA ARG A 149 12.79 12.43 -10.70
C ARG A 149 13.34 13.45 -9.73
N LYS A 150 12.62 14.56 -9.59
CA LYS A 150 12.85 15.50 -8.51
C LYS A 150 12.37 14.87 -7.21
N LYS A 151 13.05 15.14 -6.10
CA LYS A 151 12.50 14.90 -4.77
C LYS A 151 11.19 15.68 -4.68
N ILE A 152 10.07 14.99 -4.59
CA ILE A 152 8.78 15.65 -4.36
C ILE A 152 8.68 15.86 -2.87
N GLU A 153 8.69 17.12 -2.47
CA GLU A 153 8.31 17.53 -1.13
C GLU A 153 6.84 17.16 -0.91
N HIS A 154 6.57 16.52 0.21
CA HIS A 154 5.23 16.16 0.71
C HIS A 154 4.33 15.37 -0.24
N SER A 155 4.33 14.07 -0.06
CA SER A 155 3.26 13.23 -0.62
C SER A 155 1.93 13.58 0.06
N LYS A 156 0.91 13.88 -0.73
CA LYS A 156 -0.46 13.94 -0.23
C LYS A 156 -0.81 12.60 0.43
N GLU A 157 -1.47 12.67 1.56
CA GLU A 157 -2.06 11.55 2.26
C GLU A 157 -2.95 10.75 1.30
N LEU A 158 -2.86 9.44 1.32
CA LEU A 158 -3.70 8.59 0.49
C LEU A 158 -5.03 8.35 1.21
N VAL A 159 -6.11 8.87 0.66
CA VAL A 159 -7.47 8.71 1.19
C VAL A 159 -8.21 7.67 0.36
N LEU A 160 -8.75 6.63 1.00
CA LEU A 160 -9.43 5.52 0.34
C LEU A 160 -10.79 5.21 1.01
N ASN A 161 -11.77 4.78 0.19
CA ASN A 161 -13.09 4.32 0.63
C ASN A 161 -13.25 2.81 0.36
N PRO A 162 -14.02 2.05 1.18
CA PRO A 162 -14.20 0.61 1.01
C PRO A 162 -14.66 0.19 -0.38
N GLN A 163 -15.48 1.00 -1.03
CA GLN A 163 -15.96 0.73 -2.38
C GLN A 163 -14.81 0.63 -3.41
N GLU A 164 -13.70 1.35 -3.19
CA GLU A 164 -12.56 1.34 -4.10
C GLU A 164 -11.80 0.01 -4.13
N TRP A 165 -11.80 -0.74 -3.02
CA TRP A 165 -11.15 -2.06 -2.99
C TRP A 165 -12.11 -3.24 -2.90
N LEU A 166 -13.40 -3.02 -2.61
CA LEU A 166 -14.39 -4.10 -2.59
C LEU A 166 -15.00 -4.33 -3.97
N ASN A 167 -15.31 -3.25 -4.71
CA ASN A 167 -16.04 -3.30 -5.97
C ASN A 167 -15.13 -3.20 -7.22
N CYS A 168 -13.93 -2.68 -7.07
CA CYS A 168 -12.95 -2.60 -8.14
C CYS A 168 -11.67 -3.33 -7.74
N LEU A 169 -11.36 -4.37 -8.47
CA LEU A 169 -10.01 -4.45 -9.00
C LEU A 169 -9.93 -3.29 -9.99
N PRO A 170 -8.87 -2.48 -10.02
CA PRO A 170 -8.81 -1.39 -10.96
C PRO A 170 -8.84 -1.96 -12.38
N GLU A 171 -10.02 -2.09 -12.92
CA GLU A 171 -10.19 -1.93 -14.35
C GLU A 171 -9.58 -0.58 -14.62
N CYS A 172 -8.66 -0.51 -15.60
CA CYS A 172 -8.03 0.71 -16.03
C CYS A 172 -9.02 1.86 -15.87
N CYS A 173 -8.84 2.71 -14.84
CA CYS A 173 -9.64 3.91 -14.74
C CYS A 173 -9.40 4.69 -16.03
N PRO A 174 -10.41 4.89 -16.87
CA PRO A 174 -10.33 5.92 -17.88
C PRO A 174 -10.15 7.24 -17.13
N VAL A 175 -9.23 8.05 -17.59
CA VAL A 175 -8.88 9.39 -17.13
C VAL A 175 -10.09 10.28 -17.00
#